data_6cb07429d45a7bbe585d7b05d4f1002d
#
_entry.id   6cb07429d45a7bbe585d7b05d4f1002d
#
_cell.length_a   1.000
_cell.length_b   1.000
_cell.length_c   1.000
_cell.angle_alpha   90.00
_cell.angle_beta   90.00
_cell.angle_gamma   90.00
#
_symmetry.space_group_name_H-M   'P 1'
#
loop_
_entity.id
_entity.type
_entity.pdbx_description
1 polymer ?
#
loop_
_entity_poly.entity_id
_entity_poly.type
_entity_poly.pdbx_seq_one_letter_code
_entity_poly.pdbx_strand_id
1 'polypeptide(L)'
;MKIAIEAQRIFRKEKHGMDYVALETIRELQKIDQQNEYFILVSPGDDVCLQESANMHIVTVNWPSYPLWEQIGLPLALKKIKPDLLHCTSNTAPVYGNIPLVLTLHDIIFLEKKQGKNQSMYQRLGRFYRKIIVPQILTKC
;
A
#
# COMPACT_ATOMS: atom_id res chain seq x y z
N MET A 1 9.96 12.83 11.54
CA MET A 1 9.69 11.38 11.56
C MET A 1 10.03 10.78 10.20
N LYS A 2 10.39 9.50 10.19
CA LYS A 2 10.47 8.70 8.96
C LYS A 2 9.14 7.99 8.74
N ILE A 3 8.47 8.26 7.63
CA ILE A 3 7.16 7.71 7.30
C ILE A 3 7.28 6.87 6.04
N ALA A 4 6.95 5.59 6.12
CA ALA A 4 6.83 4.72 4.97
C ALA A 4 5.38 4.71 4.47
N ILE A 5 5.18 4.88 3.17
CA ILE A 5 3.85 4.80 2.54
C ILE A 5 3.85 3.64 1.54
N GLU A 6 2.98 2.66 1.78
CA GLU A 6 2.68 1.61 0.80
C GLU A 6 1.86 2.24 -0.34
N ALA A 7 2.41 2.20 -1.53
CA ALA A 7 1.81 2.75 -2.75
C ALA A 7 2.12 1.84 -3.95
N GLN A 8 2.00 0.53 -3.77
CA GLN A 8 2.44 -0.49 -4.70
C GLN A 8 2.02 -0.22 -6.16
N ARG A 9 0.81 0.28 -6.37
CA ARG A 9 0.16 0.30 -7.68
C ARG A 9 0.20 1.64 -8.39
N ILE A 10 0.80 2.68 -7.81
CA ILE A 10 0.72 4.03 -8.41
C ILE A 10 1.47 4.15 -9.74
N PHE A 11 2.42 3.26 -10.04
CA PHE A 11 3.18 3.27 -11.31
C PHE A 11 2.60 2.37 -12.39
N ARG A 12 1.45 1.72 -12.14
CA ARG A 12 0.80 0.94 -13.19
C ARG A 12 0.12 1.86 -14.20
N LYS A 13 0.07 1.43 -15.46
CA LYS A 13 -0.54 2.18 -16.57
C LYS A 13 -2.03 2.43 -16.33
N GLU A 14 -2.77 1.39 -15.96
CA GLU A 14 -4.20 1.49 -15.66
C GLU A 14 -4.43 1.56 -14.14
N LYS A 15 -4.64 2.77 -13.64
CA LYS A 15 -4.90 3.03 -12.23
C LYS A 15 -6.39 2.92 -11.91
N HIS A 16 -6.71 2.44 -10.71
CA HIS A 16 -8.05 2.48 -10.14
C HIS A 16 -8.20 3.63 -9.13
N GLY A 17 -9.41 3.86 -8.63
CA GLY A 17 -9.68 4.96 -7.70
C GLY A 17 -8.76 5.00 -6.48
N MET A 18 -8.49 3.85 -5.86
CA MET A 18 -7.57 3.75 -4.71
C MET A 18 -6.14 4.19 -5.06
N ASP A 19 -5.67 3.87 -6.26
CA ASP A 19 -4.32 4.24 -6.70
C ASP A 19 -4.21 5.76 -6.91
N TYR A 20 -5.26 6.40 -7.42
CA TYR A 20 -5.34 7.86 -7.56
C TYR A 20 -5.41 8.54 -6.19
N VAL A 21 -6.19 8.02 -5.25
CA VAL A 21 -6.24 8.56 -3.88
C VAL A 21 -4.86 8.52 -3.23
N ALA A 22 -4.15 7.39 -3.33
CA ALA A 22 -2.80 7.27 -2.81
C ALA A 22 -1.84 8.25 -3.49
N LEU A 23 -1.86 8.32 -4.83
CA LEU A 23 -0.97 9.20 -5.61
C LEU A 23 -1.18 10.68 -5.27
N GLU A 24 -2.45 11.14 -5.26
CA GLU A 24 -2.74 12.55 -4.98
C GLU A 24 -2.45 12.91 -3.51
N THR A 25 -2.71 12.00 -2.57
CA THR A 25 -2.31 12.18 -1.17
C THR A 25 -0.79 12.36 -1.05
N ILE A 26 0.00 11.53 -1.72
CA ILE A 26 1.47 11.62 -1.71
C ILE A 26 1.94 12.93 -2.34
N ARG A 27 1.35 13.33 -3.47
CA ARG A 27 1.68 14.60 -4.14
C ARG A 27 1.39 15.81 -3.27
N GLU A 28 0.28 15.81 -2.55
CA GLU A 28 -0.03 16.90 -1.63
C GLU A 28 0.91 16.92 -0.43
N LEU A 29 1.22 15.76 0.16
CA LEU A 29 2.22 15.67 1.23
C LEU A 29 3.59 16.20 0.76
N GLN A 30 3.99 15.91 -0.47
CA GLN A 30 5.24 16.41 -1.05
C GLN A 30 5.29 17.95 -1.12
N LYS A 31 4.14 18.61 -1.28
CA LYS A 31 4.04 20.07 -1.36
C LYS A 31 4.00 20.73 0.01
N ILE A 32 3.25 20.16 0.96
CA ILE A 32 2.90 20.82 2.20
C ILE A 32 3.78 20.44 3.39
N ASP A 33 4.37 19.24 3.39
CA ASP A 33 5.17 18.75 4.51
C ASP A 33 6.67 18.74 4.16
N GLN A 34 7.43 19.58 4.87
CA GLN A 34 8.88 19.66 4.75
C GLN A 34 9.59 19.18 6.03
N GLN A 35 8.85 18.70 7.03
CA GLN A 35 9.40 18.31 8.34
C GLN A 35 9.67 16.80 8.44
N ASN A 36 8.85 15.99 7.77
CA ASN A 36 8.97 14.55 7.78
C ASN A 36 9.73 14.03 6.56
N GLU A 37 10.36 12.87 6.70
CA GLU A 37 11.03 12.15 5.64
C GLU A 37 10.14 10.99 5.19
N TYR A 38 9.85 10.91 3.90
CA TYR A 38 8.92 9.95 3.32
C TYR A 38 9.63 8.91 2.47
N PHE A 39 9.24 7.66 2.61
CA PHE A 39 9.67 6.53 1.78
C PHE A 39 8.45 5.92 1.12
N ILE A 40 8.33 6.12 -0.20
CA ILE A 40 7.19 5.65 -1.00
C ILE A 40 7.56 4.31 -1.62
N LEU A 41 6.92 3.23 -1.12
CA LEU A 41 7.20 1.88 -1.57
C LEU A 41 6.26 1.51 -2.71
N VAL A 42 6.84 1.25 -3.88
CA VAL A 42 6.13 1.01 -5.14
C VAL A 42 6.57 -0.29 -5.79
N SER A 43 5.72 -0.89 -6.62
CA SER A 43 6.16 -1.89 -7.60
C SER A 43 6.68 -1.20 -8.87
N PRO A 44 7.56 -1.86 -9.64
CA PRO A 44 7.93 -1.38 -10.96
C PRO A 44 6.68 -1.21 -11.83
N GLY A 45 6.68 -0.19 -12.68
CA GLY A 45 5.59 0.08 -13.61
C GLY A 45 6.00 1.07 -14.71
N ASP A 46 5.21 1.12 -15.79
CA ASP A 46 5.53 1.91 -16.98
C ASP A 46 5.16 3.40 -16.82
N ASP A 47 4.31 3.74 -15.86
CA ASP A 47 3.87 5.10 -15.62
C ASP A 47 4.51 5.66 -14.34
N VAL A 48 5.73 6.18 -14.48
CA VAL A 48 6.45 6.84 -13.38
C VAL A 48 5.91 8.25 -13.18
N CYS A 49 4.79 8.36 -12.48
CA CYS A 49 4.01 9.58 -12.29
C CYS A 49 4.36 10.38 -11.03
N LEU A 50 5.32 9.93 -10.23
CA LEU A 50 5.84 10.60 -9.04
C LEU A 50 7.36 10.72 -9.14
N GLN A 51 7.89 11.87 -8.74
CA GLN A 51 9.33 12.11 -8.67
C GLN A 51 9.77 12.32 -7.22
N GLU A 52 11.02 12.00 -6.93
CA GLU A 52 11.62 12.25 -5.63
C GLU A 52 11.77 13.75 -5.34
N SER A 53 11.83 14.09 -4.08
CA SER A 53 12.18 15.42 -3.57
C SER A 53 13.19 15.31 -2.42
N ALA A 54 13.60 16.43 -1.85
CA ALA A 54 14.60 16.45 -0.79
C ALA A 54 14.21 15.56 0.42
N ASN A 55 12.92 15.45 0.72
CA ASN A 55 12.39 14.69 1.85
C ASN A 55 11.48 13.50 1.44
N MET A 56 11.40 13.19 0.15
CA MET A 56 10.55 12.09 -0.34
C MET A 56 11.34 11.19 -1.30
N HIS A 57 11.49 9.93 -0.94
CA HIS A 57 12.29 8.93 -1.63
C HIS A 57 11.39 7.81 -2.18
N ILE A 58 11.67 7.36 -3.40
CA ILE A 58 10.94 6.26 -4.04
C ILE A 58 11.73 4.96 -3.85
N VAL A 59 11.08 3.97 -3.23
CA VAL A 59 11.68 2.64 -2.99
C VAL A 59 10.95 1.62 -3.84
N THR A 60 11.59 1.15 -4.91
CA THR A 60 11.03 0.11 -5.76
C THR A 60 11.24 -1.27 -5.15
N VAL A 61 10.14 -1.97 -4.93
CA VAL A 61 10.09 -3.33 -4.39
C VAL A 61 9.52 -4.25 -5.48
N ASN A 62 10.31 -5.21 -5.95
CA ASN A 62 9.90 -6.11 -7.03
C ASN A 62 9.63 -7.52 -6.50
N TRP A 63 8.35 -7.94 -6.54
CA TRP A 63 7.88 -9.26 -6.16
C TRP A 63 6.79 -9.75 -7.11
N PRO A 64 6.68 -11.07 -7.38
CA PRO A 64 5.85 -11.61 -8.46
C PRO A 64 4.35 -11.51 -8.23
N SER A 65 3.90 -11.31 -7.00
CA SER A 65 2.47 -11.19 -6.67
C SER A 65 2.22 -10.20 -5.55
N TYR A 66 0.98 -9.66 -5.50
CA TYR A 66 0.59 -8.70 -4.46
C TYR A 66 0.75 -9.26 -3.03
N PRO A 67 0.27 -10.48 -2.70
CA PRO A 67 0.45 -11.03 -1.35
C PRO A 67 1.92 -11.20 -0.96
N LEU A 68 2.78 -11.65 -1.87
CA LEU A 68 4.21 -11.79 -1.61
C LEU A 68 4.89 -10.43 -1.48
N TRP A 69 4.51 -9.47 -2.31
CA TRP A 69 4.99 -8.11 -2.22
C TRP A 69 4.67 -7.50 -0.85
N GLU A 70 3.42 -7.63 -0.40
CA GLU A 70 2.94 -7.04 0.85
C GLU A 70 3.45 -7.77 2.09
N GLN A 71 3.48 -9.12 2.09
CA GLN A 71 3.82 -9.89 3.28
C GLN A 71 5.30 -10.22 3.43
N ILE A 72 6.08 -10.10 2.35
CA ILE A 72 7.52 -10.39 2.34
C ILE A 72 8.34 -9.20 1.85
N GLY A 73 8.10 -8.72 0.65
CA GLY A 73 8.87 -7.64 0.02
C GLY A 73 8.82 -6.34 0.82
N LEU A 74 7.62 -5.91 1.19
CA LEU A 74 7.40 -4.71 1.99
C LEU A 74 8.08 -4.81 3.38
N PRO A 75 7.89 -5.87 4.20
CA PRO A 75 8.60 -6.01 5.46
C PRO A 75 10.15 -6.03 5.33
N LEU A 76 10.69 -6.62 4.27
CA LEU A 76 12.13 -6.60 4.03
C LEU A 76 12.66 -5.19 3.72
N ALA A 77 11.92 -4.41 2.94
CA ALA A 77 12.24 -3.01 2.68
C ALA A 77 12.15 -2.17 3.96
N LEU A 78 11.08 -2.36 4.76
CA LEU A 78 10.88 -1.65 6.03
C LEU A 78 11.99 -1.94 7.05
N LYS A 79 12.54 -3.16 7.09
CA LYS A 79 13.71 -3.48 7.95
C LYS A 79 14.96 -2.66 7.60
N LYS A 80 15.12 -2.29 6.33
CA LYS A 80 16.24 -1.46 5.87
C LYS A 80 16.00 0.02 6.16
N ILE A 81 14.78 0.50 5.90
CA ILE A 81 14.37 1.91 6.07
C ILE A 81 14.27 2.27 7.55
N LYS A 82 13.72 1.36 8.37
CA LYS A 82 13.42 1.57 9.80
C LYS A 82 12.55 2.82 10.02
N PRO A 83 11.35 2.87 9.41
CA PRO A 83 10.46 4.00 9.58
C PRO A 83 9.83 4.01 10.98
N ASP A 84 9.41 5.20 11.41
CA ASP A 84 8.66 5.40 12.66
C ASP A 84 7.19 5.07 12.51
N LEU A 85 6.66 5.16 11.27
CA LEU A 85 5.27 4.93 10.92
C LEU A 85 5.16 4.27 9.53
N LEU A 86 4.25 3.30 9.41
CA LEU A 86 3.82 2.74 8.12
C LEU A 86 2.39 3.17 7.82
N HIS A 87 2.17 3.77 6.65
CA HIS A 87 0.84 4.02 6.12
C HIS A 87 0.56 3.09 4.94
N CYS A 88 -0.42 2.21 5.07
CA CYS A 88 -0.88 1.34 3.99
C CYS A 88 -2.14 1.92 3.36
N THR A 89 -2.12 2.09 2.03
CA THR A 89 -3.15 2.82 1.28
C THR A 89 -4.15 1.93 0.55
N SER A 90 -4.01 0.60 0.62
CA SER A 90 -4.73 -0.34 -0.26
C SER A 90 -5.60 -1.36 0.47
N ASN A 91 -6.28 -1.00 1.55
CA ASN A 91 -7.17 -1.84 2.37
C ASN A 91 -6.48 -2.98 3.13
N THR A 92 -5.20 -3.27 2.89
CA THR A 92 -4.45 -4.35 3.53
C THR A 92 -3.08 -3.86 3.98
N ALA A 93 -2.41 -4.62 4.84
CA ALA A 93 -1.09 -4.34 5.35
C ALA A 93 -0.35 -5.64 5.72
N PRO A 94 0.95 -5.60 5.97
CA PRO A 94 1.69 -6.74 6.50
C PRO A 94 1.13 -7.21 7.85
N VAL A 95 0.90 -8.52 7.98
CA VAL A 95 0.43 -9.12 9.23
C VAL A 95 1.51 -9.09 10.30
N TYR A 96 2.78 -9.21 9.90
CA TYR A 96 3.92 -9.25 10.81
C TYR A 96 4.69 -7.92 10.80
N GLY A 97 5.02 -7.44 11.97
CA GLY A 97 5.80 -6.21 12.20
C GLY A 97 5.32 -5.45 13.43
N ASN A 98 6.21 -4.60 13.97
CA ASN A 98 5.95 -3.81 15.18
C ASN A 98 5.98 -2.30 14.87
N ILE A 99 5.98 -1.92 13.60
CA ILE A 99 5.94 -0.50 13.20
C ILE A 99 4.51 -0.01 13.40
N PRO A 100 4.30 1.15 14.05
CA PRO A 100 2.99 1.79 14.12
C PRO A 100 2.34 1.88 12.75
N LEU A 101 1.07 1.48 12.64
CA LEU A 101 0.36 1.32 11.37
C LEU A 101 -0.82 2.28 11.27
N VAL A 102 -0.88 2.99 10.16
CA VAL A 102 -2.08 3.66 9.65
C VAL A 102 -2.59 2.90 8.44
N LEU A 103 -3.87 2.56 8.43
CA LEU A 103 -4.51 1.85 7.33
C LEU A 103 -5.61 2.72 6.70
N THR A 104 -5.53 2.96 5.40
CA THR A 104 -6.64 3.51 4.63
C THR A 104 -7.56 2.39 4.17
N LEU A 105 -8.75 2.35 4.70
CA LEU A 105 -9.79 1.40 4.32
C LEU A 105 -10.82 2.09 3.42
N HIS A 106 -10.77 1.84 2.11
CA HIS A 106 -11.63 2.49 1.12
C HIS A 106 -13.05 1.93 1.10
N ASP A 107 -13.18 0.62 1.30
CA ASP A 107 -14.46 -0.08 1.28
C ASP A 107 -14.43 -1.37 2.12
N ILE A 108 -15.61 -1.87 2.43
CA ILE A 108 -15.83 -3.15 3.13
C ILE A 108 -16.61 -4.16 2.28
N ILE A 109 -16.72 -3.93 0.98
CA ILE A 109 -17.48 -4.77 0.03
C ILE A 109 -17.01 -6.24 0.08
N PHE A 110 -15.73 -6.47 0.39
CA PHE A 110 -15.21 -7.85 0.54
C PHE A 110 -15.86 -8.63 1.71
N LEU A 111 -16.52 -7.97 2.66
CA LEU A 111 -17.28 -8.61 3.75
C LEU A 111 -18.69 -9.00 3.32
N GLU A 112 -19.24 -8.41 2.27
CA GLU A 112 -20.59 -8.71 1.80
C GLU A 112 -20.72 -10.13 1.26
N LYS A 113 -21.85 -10.78 1.60
CA LYS A 113 -22.14 -12.16 1.18
C LYS A 113 -22.66 -12.27 -0.26
N LYS A 114 -23.15 -11.18 -0.86
CA LYS A 114 -23.74 -11.19 -2.21
C LYS A 114 -22.66 -11.43 -3.27
N GLN A 115 -22.78 -12.57 -3.94
CA GLN A 115 -21.92 -12.96 -5.05
C GLN A 115 -22.56 -12.46 -6.36
N GLY A 116 -21.90 -11.57 -7.07
CA GLY A 116 -22.16 -11.38 -8.49
C GLY A 116 -21.76 -12.64 -9.26
N LYS A 117 -22.63 -13.13 -10.15
CA LYS A 117 -22.43 -14.39 -10.90
C LYS A 117 -21.18 -14.44 -11.81
N ASN A 118 -20.48 -13.31 -12.03
CA ASN A 118 -19.36 -13.21 -12.97
C ASN A 118 -18.11 -12.60 -12.33
N GLN A 119 -17.56 -13.21 -11.27
CA GLN A 119 -16.26 -12.78 -10.71
C GLN A 119 -15.12 -13.61 -11.32
N SER A 120 -14.05 -12.95 -11.78
CA SER A 120 -12.83 -13.63 -12.22
C SER A 120 -12.16 -14.36 -11.05
N MET A 121 -11.39 -15.43 -11.35
CA MET A 121 -10.64 -16.17 -10.33
C MET A 121 -9.70 -15.25 -9.53
N TYR A 122 -9.11 -14.26 -10.17
CA TYR A 122 -8.24 -13.24 -9.55
C TYR A 122 -9.01 -12.39 -8.52
N GLN A 123 -10.22 -11.95 -8.84
CA GLN A 123 -11.07 -11.18 -7.92
C GLN A 123 -11.49 -12.02 -6.70
N ARG A 124 -11.76 -13.31 -6.89
CA ARG A 124 -12.10 -14.25 -5.81
C ARG A 124 -10.93 -14.45 -4.85
N LEU A 125 -9.70 -14.63 -5.38
CA LEU A 125 -8.48 -14.76 -4.58
C LEU A 125 -8.17 -13.46 -3.81
N GLY A 126 -8.30 -12.30 -4.44
CA GLY A 126 -8.09 -11.01 -3.78
C GLY A 126 -9.12 -10.74 -2.67
N ARG A 127 -10.39 -11.17 -2.87
CA ARG A 127 -11.42 -11.08 -1.83
C ARG A 127 -11.13 -12.00 -0.65
N PHE A 128 -10.72 -13.24 -0.93
CA PHE A 128 -10.35 -14.22 0.10
C PHE A 128 -9.16 -13.72 0.92
N TYR A 129 -8.13 -13.21 0.26
CA TYR A 129 -6.96 -12.61 0.90
C TYR A 129 -7.36 -11.49 1.87
N ARG A 130 -8.18 -10.53 1.41
CA ARG A 130 -8.67 -9.43 2.26
C ARG A 130 -9.49 -9.90 3.45
N LYS A 131 -10.35 -10.90 3.28
CA LYS A 131 -11.14 -11.49 4.38
C LYS A 131 -10.27 -12.10 5.48
N ILE A 132 -9.09 -12.61 5.15
CA ILE A 132 -8.15 -13.17 6.12
C ILE A 132 -7.30 -12.07 6.75
N ILE A 133 -6.77 -11.16 5.95
CA ILE A 133 -5.76 -10.19 6.38
C ILE A 133 -6.39 -9.03 7.17
N VAL A 134 -7.49 -8.45 6.67
CA VAL A 134 -8.05 -7.22 7.26
C VAL A 134 -8.42 -7.38 8.74
N PRO A 135 -9.11 -8.44 9.19
CA PRO A 135 -9.39 -8.60 10.63
C PRO A 135 -8.15 -8.67 11.51
N GLN A 136 -7.05 -9.24 11.00
CA GLN A 136 -5.80 -9.37 11.75
C GLN A 136 -5.06 -8.05 11.88
N ILE A 137 -5.11 -7.19 10.86
CA ILE A 137 -4.42 -5.90 10.88
C ILE A 137 -5.19 -4.82 11.61
N LEU A 138 -6.53 -4.86 11.62
CA LEU A 138 -7.36 -3.90 12.35
C LEU A 138 -7.11 -3.92 13.87
N THR A 139 -6.61 -5.01 14.42
CA THR A 139 -6.21 -5.09 15.83
C THR A 139 -4.87 -4.42 16.13
N LYS A 140 -4.14 -3.98 15.09
CA LYS A 140 -2.80 -3.38 15.20
C LYS A 140 -2.77 -1.90 14.88
N CYS A 141 -3.87 -1.35 14.34
CA CYS A 141 -3.98 0.07 13.98
C CYS A 141 -4.24 0.95 15.20
#